data_4b1288b9ae2a4e88bbf0e8bedda6de1a
#
_entry.id   4b1288b9ae2a4e88bbf0e8bedda6de1a
#
_cell.length_a   1.000
_cell.length_b   1.000
_cell.length_c   1.000
_cell.angle_alpha   90.00
_cell.angle_beta   90.00
_cell.angle_gamma   90.00
#
_symmetry.space_group_name_H-M   'P 1'
#
loop_
_entity.id
_entity.type
_entity.pdbx_description
1 polymer ?
#
loop_
_entity_poly.entity_id
_entity_poly.type
_entity_poly.pdbx_seq_one_letter_code
_entity_poly.pdbx_strand_id
1 'polypeptide(L)'
;MSIPKYTEIQLPVLKILSNGDTLKLKDFIEPVANEFSLTSDEMNEMYPSGNGHIFYDRISWALSYLNMAELLDKPGRGLFKISSKGLQLLETPGKLSAFVEKEVQKKYKLKKESQITPTELVEIKVESSTPQEKLYNSFYKIRDAVYEEILNTILGKSPSAFEKLVVLLLQKMGYGGEIKDSGLVTKKTNDGGIDGIIKEDILGFGRINIQAKRFKREIVIGREEIQKFVGALMVAQSNKGVFITTSYFSKGAIEYVQNLYGNTTVVLIDGTKLAEYIYNYGLGMQIEQLIEIKKMDSDFWDSMSDE
;
A
#
# COMPACT_ATOMS: atom_id res chain seq x y z
N MET A 1 0.43 -4.96 -20.10
CA MET A 1 -0.83 -5.74 -19.86
C MET A 1 -1.02 -5.90 -18.35
N SER A 2 -2.22 -6.11 -17.84
CA SER A 2 -2.37 -6.35 -16.40
C SER A 2 -2.00 -7.81 -16.08
N ILE A 3 -1.32 -8.05 -14.96
CA ILE A 3 -1.00 -9.39 -14.47
C ILE A 3 -2.29 -10.23 -14.40
N PRO A 4 -2.33 -11.48 -14.96
CA PRO A 4 -3.53 -12.30 -15.00
C PRO A 4 -4.04 -12.64 -13.60
N LYS A 5 -5.36 -12.72 -13.45
CA LYS A 5 -5.98 -13.11 -12.18
C LYS A 5 -5.71 -14.58 -11.89
N TYR A 6 -5.71 -14.98 -10.62
CA TYR A 6 -5.48 -16.38 -10.25
C TYR A 6 -6.49 -17.35 -10.88
N THR A 7 -7.71 -16.90 -11.16
CA THR A 7 -8.73 -17.69 -11.87
C THR A 7 -8.38 -17.95 -13.33
N GLU A 8 -7.71 -16.99 -13.97
CA GLU A 8 -7.26 -17.12 -15.37
C GLU A 8 -6.04 -18.04 -15.46
N ILE A 9 -5.21 -18.09 -14.40
CA ILE A 9 -4.02 -18.95 -14.29
C ILE A 9 -4.38 -20.43 -14.09
N GLN A 10 -5.56 -20.76 -13.58
CA GLN A 10 -5.96 -22.15 -13.28
C GLN A 10 -5.90 -23.08 -14.49
N LEU A 11 -6.38 -22.65 -15.64
CA LEU A 11 -6.38 -23.46 -16.86
C LEU A 11 -4.96 -23.67 -17.43
N PRO A 12 -4.10 -22.65 -17.58
CA PRO A 12 -2.70 -22.83 -17.92
C PRO A 12 -1.96 -23.82 -17.02
N VAL A 13 -2.14 -23.72 -15.70
CA VAL A 13 -1.53 -24.64 -14.73
C VAL A 13 -1.92 -26.09 -14.97
N LEU A 14 -3.20 -26.38 -15.20
CA LEU A 14 -3.65 -27.74 -15.51
C LEU A 14 -3.09 -28.24 -16.84
N LYS A 15 -3.01 -27.37 -17.86
CA LYS A 15 -2.40 -27.70 -19.16
C LYS A 15 -0.92 -28.05 -19.02
N ILE A 16 -0.15 -27.30 -18.25
CA ILE A 16 1.27 -27.56 -17.99
C ILE A 16 1.47 -28.95 -17.36
N LEU A 17 0.58 -29.36 -16.47
CA LEU A 17 0.65 -30.65 -15.78
C LEU A 17 -0.02 -31.79 -16.57
N SER A 18 -0.64 -31.55 -17.73
CA SER A 18 -1.40 -32.56 -18.48
C SER A 18 -0.58 -33.73 -18.96
N ASN A 19 0.74 -33.59 -19.10
CA ASN A 19 1.68 -34.66 -19.43
C ASN A 19 1.95 -35.62 -18.26
N GLY A 20 1.42 -35.32 -17.05
CA GLY A 20 1.61 -36.16 -15.85
C GLY A 20 2.84 -35.83 -15.02
N ASP A 21 3.56 -34.78 -15.34
CA ASP A 21 4.72 -34.30 -14.62
C ASP A 21 4.35 -33.87 -13.18
N THR A 22 5.36 -33.92 -12.32
CA THR A 22 5.29 -33.42 -10.95
C THR A 22 6.19 -32.20 -10.83
N LEU A 23 5.59 -31.03 -10.58
CA LEU A 23 6.27 -29.73 -10.61
C LEU A 23 6.17 -29.00 -9.27
N LYS A 24 7.16 -28.16 -8.98
CA LYS A 24 7.15 -27.19 -7.87
C LYS A 24 6.51 -25.87 -8.33
N LEU A 25 6.08 -25.06 -7.38
CA LEU A 25 5.47 -23.74 -7.70
C LEU A 25 6.38 -22.89 -8.62
N LYS A 26 7.68 -22.86 -8.38
CA LYS A 26 8.64 -22.09 -9.19
C LYS A 26 8.67 -22.50 -10.67
N ASP A 27 8.36 -23.77 -10.96
CA ASP A 27 8.43 -24.31 -12.31
C ASP A 27 7.25 -23.85 -13.17
N PHE A 28 6.21 -23.23 -12.57
CA PHE A 28 5.06 -22.65 -13.28
C PHE A 28 5.29 -21.17 -13.67
N ILE A 29 6.28 -20.48 -13.06
CA ILE A 29 6.41 -19.02 -13.23
C ILE A 29 6.63 -18.67 -14.71
N GLU A 30 7.68 -19.19 -15.30
CA GLU A 30 8.01 -18.89 -16.71
C GLU A 30 6.98 -19.43 -17.72
N PRO A 31 6.51 -20.69 -17.64
CA PRO A 31 5.49 -21.18 -18.57
C PRO A 31 4.18 -20.38 -18.51
N VAL A 32 3.71 -19.98 -17.33
CA VAL A 32 2.52 -19.16 -17.18
C VAL A 32 2.78 -17.73 -17.65
N ALA A 33 3.94 -17.14 -17.36
CA ALA A 33 4.31 -15.82 -17.85
C ALA A 33 4.33 -15.76 -19.38
N ASN A 34 4.87 -16.79 -20.03
CA ASN A 34 4.91 -16.92 -21.49
C ASN A 34 3.50 -17.03 -22.10
N GLU A 35 2.59 -17.80 -21.49
CA GLU A 35 1.18 -17.92 -21.95
C GLU A 35 0.47 -16.56 -21.99
N PHE A 36 0.79 -15.67 -21.02
CA PHE A 36 0.21 -14.34 -20.93
C PHE A 36 1.11 -13.22 -21.48
N SER A 37 2.26 -13.56 -22.07
CA SER A 37 3.24 -12.61 -22.63
C SER A 37 3.63 -11.51 -21.64
N LEU A 38 3.87 -11.88 -20.38
CA LEU A 38 4.25 -10.95 -19.33
C LEU A 38 5.71 -10.49 -19.49
N THR A 39 5.94 -9.22 -19.24
CA THR A 39 7.29 -8.63 -19.16
C THR A 39 7.96 -8.98 -17.83
N SER A 40 9.29 -8.85 -17.76
CA SER A 40 10.04 -9.04 -16.52
C SER A 40 9.58 -8.09 -15.40
N ASP A 41 9.20 -6.87 -15.73
CA ASP A 41 8.72 -5.89 -14.77
C ASP A 41 7.37 -6.32 -14.19
N GLU A 42 6.43 -6.81 -15.02
CA GLU A 42 5.13 -7.32 -14.57
C GLU A 42 5.28 -8.59 -13.71
N MET A 43 6.23 -9.49 -14.03
CA MET A 43 6.51 -10.67 -13.20
C MET A 43 7.08 -10.30 -11.83
N ASN A 44 7.86 -9.22 -11.75
CA ASN A 44 8.49 -8.75 -10.53
C ASN A 44 7.68 -7.66 -9.79
N GLU A 45 6.49 -7.32 -10.27
CA GLU A 45 5.64 -6.34 -9.61
C GLU A 45 5.28 -6.82 -8.20
N MET A 46 5.60 -5.96 -7.21
CA MET A 46 5.35 -6.24 -5.80
C MET A 46 4.04 -5.63 -5.32
N TYR A 47 3.48 -6.20 -4.26
CA TYR A 47 2.43 -5.49 -3.52
C TYR A 47 2.95 -4.15 -2.99
N PRO A 48 2.09 -3.12 -2.85
CA PRO A 48 2.50 -1.81 -2.31
C PRO A 48 3.13 -1.88 -0.91
N SER A 49 2.88 -2.96 -0.16
CA SER A 49 3.52 -3.24 1.13
C SER A 49 4.98 -3.67 1.02
N GLY A 50 5.49 -3.97 -0.18
CA GLY A 50 6.81 -4.55 -0.40
C GLY A 50 6.93 -6.03 0.01
N ASN A 51 5.84 -6.68 0.43
CA ASN A 51 5.83 -8.05 0.94
C ASN A 51 5.28 -9.06 -0.08
N GLY A 52 6.06 -9.37 -1.10
CA GLY A 52 5.77 -10.42 -2.07
C GLY A 52 5.38 -9.91 -3.46
N HIS A 53 5.61 -10.77 -4.45
CA HIS A 53 5.30 -10.51 -5.85
C HIS A 53 3.86 -10.93 -6.17
N ILE A 54 3.11 -10.05 -6.81
CA ILE A 54 1.70 -10.25 -7.14
C ILE A 54 1.52 -11.48 -8.02
N PHE A 55 2.35 -11.63 -9.06
CA PHE A 55 2.24 -12.75 -9.99
C PHE A 55 2.51 -14.10 -9.32
N TYR A 56 3.58 -14.19 -8.52
CA TYR A 56 3.90 -15.39 -7.76
C TYR A 56 2.78 -15.79 -6.79
N ASP A 57 2.20 -14.83 -6.10
CA ASP A 57 1.10 -15.05 -5.17
C ASP A 57 -0.14 -15.59 -5.91
N ARG A 58 -0.48 -15.01 -7.07
CA ARG A 58 -1.60 -15.47 -7.89
C ARG A 58 -1.43 -16.90 -8.40
N ILE A 59 -0.21 -17.31 -8.78
CA ILE A 59 0.09 -18.71 -9.12
C ILE A 59 -0.10 -19.60 -7.90
N SER A 60 0.41 -19.19 -6.74
CA SER A 60 0.27 -19.94 -5.47
C SER A 60 -1.19 -20.17 -5.12
N TRP A 61 -2.03 -19.14 -5.25
CA TRP A 61 -3.46 -19.25 -5.00
C TRP A 61 -4.19 -20.09 -6.06
N ALA A 62 -3.81 -20.01 -7.33
CA ALA A 62 -4.35 -20.88 -8.37
C ALA A 62 -4.09 -22.35 -8.05
N LEU A 63 -2.84 -22.71 -7.70
CA LEU A 63 -2.47 -24.07 -7.27
C LEU A 63 -3.22 -24.49 -6.01
N SER A 64 -3.36 -23.62 -5.04
CA SER A 64 -4.09 -23.88 -3.79
C SER A 64 -5.56 -24.20 -4.04
N TYR A 65 -6.25 -23.41 -4.84
CA TYR A 65 -7.66 -23.64 -5.15
C TYR A 65 -7.89 -24.86 -6.04
N LEU A 66 -7.02 -25.13 -7.00
CA LEU A 66 -7.07 -26.37 -7.79
C LEU A 66 -6.88 -27.61 -6.91
N ASN A 67 -5.94 -27.56 -5.95
CA ASN A 67 -5.77 -28.63 -4.98
C ASN A 67 -6.98 -28.78 -4.03
N MET A 68 -7.56 -27.66 -3.58
CA MET A 68 -8.80 -27.69 -2.78
C MET A 68 -9.97 -28.29 -3.57
N ALA A 69 -10.04 -28.09 -4.87
CA ALA A 69 -11.03 -28.68 -5.76
C ALA A 69 -10.71 -30.15 -6.16
N GLU A 70 -9.60 -30.72 -5.64
CA GLU A 70 -9.13 -32.09 -5.93
C GLU A 70 -8.74 -32.30 -7.40
N LEU A 71 -8.36 -31.23 -8.09
CA LEU A 71 -7.87 -31.29 -9.47
C LEU A 71 -6.35 -31.50 -9.53
N LEU A 72 -5.67 -31.33 -8.40
CA LEU A 72 -4.25 -31.61 -8.21
C LEU A 72 -4.03 -32.56 -7.04
N ASP A 73 -3.08 -33.46 -7.21
CA ASP A 73 -2.50 -34.29 -6.16
C ASP A 73 -1.21 -33.65 -5.64
N LYS A 74 -0.89 -33.89 -4.36
CA LYS A 74 0.36 -33.48 -3.72
C LYS A 74 1.17 -34.71 -3.32
N PRO A 75 1.98 -35.28 -4.25
CA PRO A 75 2.79 -36.47 -3.96
C PRO A 75 3.89 -36.20 -2.92
N GLY A 76 4.18 -34.95 -2.64
CA GLY A 76 5.11 -34.51 -1.62
C GLY A 76 4.94 -33.04 -1.34
N ARG A 77 5.67 -32.51 -0.36
CA ARG A 77 5.61 -31.11 0.02
C ARG A 77 6.06 -30.20 -1.13
N GLY A 78 5.23 -29.22 -1.46
CA GLY A 78 5.49 -28.26 -2.53
C GLY A 78 5.46 -28.86 -3.95
N LEU A 79 5.12 -30.13 -4.10
CA LEU A 79 4.98 -30.82 -5.37
C LEU A 79 3.50 -30.91 -5.78
N PHE A 80 3.26 -30.64 -7.05
CA PHE A 80 1.92 -30.65 -7.64
C PHE A 80 1.91 -31.56 -8.87
N LYS A 81 0.89 -32.42 -8.95
CA LYS A 81 0.63 -33.30 -10.07
C LYS A 81 -0.84 -33.21 -10.45
N ILE A 82 -1.19 -33.32 -11.72
CA ILE A 82 -2.59 -33.35 -12.12
C ILE A 82 -3.27 -34.64 -11.63
N SER A 83 -4.46 -34.52 -11.07
CA SER A 83 -5.28 -35.69 -10.69
C SER A 83 -6.05 -36.23 -11.91
N SER A 84 -6.61 -37.44 -11.80
CA SER A 84 -7.51 -38.00 -12.80
C SER A 84 -8.74 -37.10 -13.04
N LYS A 85 -9.23 -36.44 -11.99
CA LYS A 85 -10.33 -35.48 -12.06
C LYS A 85 -9.91 -34.18 -12.80
N GLY A 86 -8.66 -33.74 -12.59
CA GLY A 86 -8.07 -32.60 -13.31
C GLY A 86 -7.96 -32.88 -14.81
N LEU A 87 -7.53 -34.09 -15.18
CA LEU A 87 -7.45 -34.50 -16.58
C LEU A 87 -8.83 -34.52 -17.26
N GLN A 88 -9.85 -35.09 -16.60
CA GLN A 88 -11.22 -35.10 -17.13
C GLN A 88 -11.77 -33.68 -17.32
N LEU A 89 -11.47 -32.75 -16.43
CA LEU A 89 -11.97 -31.39 -16.51
C LEU A 89 -11.30 -30.57 -17.61
N LEU A 90 -10.07 -30.94 -18.04
CA LEU A 90 -9.41 -30.35 -19.20
C LEU A 90 -10.16 -30.59 -20.52
N GLU A 91 -10.98 -31.66 -20.61
CA GLU A 91 -11.84 -31.89 -21.78
C GLU A 91 -12.97 -30.85 -21.89
N THR A 92 -13.32 -30.19 -20.78
CA THR A 92 -14.38 -29.18 -20.72
C THR A 92 -13.92 -27.90 -20.01
N PRO A 93 -12.95 -27.16 -20.56
CA PRO A 93 -12.28 -26.05 -19.89
C PRO A 93 -13.24 -24.90 -19.49
N GLY A 94 -14.32 -24.71 -20.22
CA GLY A 94 -15.34 -23.69 -19.89
C GLY A 94 -16.08 -23.94 -18.55
N LYS A 95 -15.99 -25.16 -17.99
CA LYS A 95 -16.60 -25.50 -16.70
C LYS A 95 -15.62 -25.38 -15.51
N LEU A 96 -14.34 -25.15 -15.76
CA LEU A 96 -13.29 -25.18 -14.74
C LEU A 96 -13.54 -24.20 -13.61
N SER A 97 -13.74 -22.93 -13.92
CA SER A 97 -13.91 -21.88 -12.90
C SER A 97 -15.14 -22.16 -11.99
N ALA A 98 -16.28 -22.47 -12.61
CA ALA A 98 -17.51 -22.78 -11.86
C ALA A 98 -17.35 -24.05 -10.98
N PHE A 99 -16.63 -25.06 -11.48
CA PHE A 99 -16.35 -26.28 -10.75
C PHE A 99 -15.45 -25.99 -9.53
N VAL A 100 -14.33 -25.29 -9.72
CA VAL A 100 -13.41 -24.92 -8.64
C VAL A 100 -14.14 -24.10 -7.57
N GLU A 101 -14.92 -23.10 -7.99
CA GLU A 101 -15.71 -22.28 -7.10
C GLU A 101 -16.64 -23.12 -6.21
N LYS A 102 -17.41 -24.00 -6.80
CA LYS A 102 -18.35 -24.89 -6.10
C LYS A 102 -17.66 -25.79 -5.07
N GLU A 103 -16.56 -26.43 -5.44
CA GLU A 103 -15.85 -27.35 -4.53
C GLU A 103 -15.13 -26.59 -3.39
N VAL A 104 -14.57 -25.43 -3.68
CA VAL A 104 -13.96 -24.56 -2.66
C VAL A 104 -15.01 -24.08 -1.66
N GLN A 105 -16.18 -23.60 -2.13
CA GLN A 105 -17.29 -23.20 -1.25
C GLN A 105 -17.77 -24.34 -0.37
N LYS A 106 -17.89 -25.56 -0.92
CA LYS A 106 -18.29 -26.74 -0.17
C LYS A 106 -17.30 -27.05 0.97
N LYS A 107 -15.99 -26.99 0.71
CA LYS A 107 -14.96 -27.21 1.74
C LYS A 107 -14.99 -26.15 2.84
N TYR A 108 -15.24 -24.89 2.49
CA TYR A 108 -15.40 -23.83 3.49
C TYR A 108 -16.67 -23.98 4.34
N LYS A 109 -17.80 -24.43 3.76
CA LYS A 109 -19.03 -24.73 4.50
C LYS A 109 -18.82 -25.85 5.50
N LEU A 110 -18.19 -26.95 5.09
CA LEU A 110 -17.91 -28.12 5.97
C LEU A 110 -16.98 -27.73 7.15
N LYS A 111 -16.00 -26.80 6.92
CA LYS A 111 -15.17 -26.28 8.02
C LYS A 111 -15.94 -25.40 9.00
N LYS A 112 -16.95 -24.65 8.56
CA LYS A 112 -17.80 -23.83 9.44
C LYS A 112 -18.74 -24.67 10.27
N GLU A 113 -19.29 -25.75 9.73
CA GLU A 113 -20.17 -26.64 10.47
C GLU A 113 -19.46 -27.39 11.60
N SER A 114 -18.14 -27.55 11.53
CA SER A 114 -17.31 -28.17 12.59
C SER A 114 -16.85 -27.17 13.67
N GLN A 115 -17.10 -25.86 13.51
CA GLN A 115 -16.79 -24.82 14.49
C GLN A 115 -18.07 -24.06 14.84
N ILE A 116 -18.65 -24.44 15.99
CA ILE A 116 -19.89 -23.84 16.51
C ILE A 116 -19.69 -22.40 16.92
N THR A 117 -20.04 -21.46 16.04
CA THR A 117 -20.50 -20.11 16.38
C THR A 117 -21.37 -19.57 15.25
N PRO A 118 -22.63 -19.17 15.54
CA PRO A 118 -23.53 -18.66 14.50
C PRO A 118 -23.21 -17.18 14.23
N THR A 119 -22.43 -16.92 13.22
CA THR A 119 -22.28 -15.56 12.70
C THR A 119 -22.34 -15.62 11.17
N GLU A 120 -23.38 -15.01 10.65
CA GLU A 120 -23.69 -14.64 9.26
C GLU A 120 -23.08 -15.48 8.13
N LEU A 121 -23.96 -16.10 7.36
CA LEU A 121 -23.69 -16.71 6.05
C LEU A 121 -23.21 -15.62 5.06
N VAL A 122 -21.93 -15.29 5.11
CA VAL A 122 -21.31 -14.56 4.02
C VAL A 122 -21.22 -15.53 2.85
N GLU A 123 -22.03 -15.35 1.81
CA GLU A 123 -21.84 -16.00 0.52
C GLU A 123 -20.42 -15.63 0.04
N ILE A 124 -19.52 -16.59 0.11
CA ILE A 124 -18.17 -16.44 -0.44
C ILE A 124 -18.33 -16.57 -1.96
N LYS A 125 -18.64 -15.45 -2.64
CA LYS A 125 -18.43 -15.37 -4.08
C LYS A 125 -16.93 -15.51 -4.30
N VAL A 126 -16.51 -16.46 -5.13
CA VAL A 126 -15.12 -16.57 -5.57
C VAL A 126 -14.87 -15.36 -6.48
N GLU A 127 -14.45 -14.27 -5.87
CA GLU A 127 -14.03 -13.09 -6.58
C GLU A 127 -12.67 -13.37 -7.22
N SER A 128 -12.39 -12.66 -8.29
CA SER A 128 -11.13 -12.79 -9.06
C SER A 128 -9.86 -12.32 -8.31
N SER A 129 -9.99 -11.84 -7.07
CA SER A 129 -8.90 -11.37 -6.21
C SER A 129 -8.48 -12.46 -5.23
N THR A 130 -7.16 -12.57 -4.97
CA THR A 130 -6.64 -13.48 -3.95
C THR A 130 -7.03 -13.00 -2.53
N PRO A 131 -7.04 -13.89 -1.51
CA PRO A 131 -7.23 -13.46 -0.12
C PRO A 131 -6.22 -12.40 0.32
N GLN A 132 -4.98 -12.46 -0.16
CA GLN A 132 -3.94 -11.48 0.10
C GLN A 132 -4.30 -10.10 -0.50
N GLU A 133 -4.74 -10.08 -1.76
CA GLU A 133 -5.21 -8.85 -2.42
C GLU A 133 -6.41 -8.24 -1.69
N LYS A 134 -7.36 -9.06 -1.22
CA LYS A 134 -8.52 -8.59 -0.45
C LYS A 134 -8.09 -7.95 0.87
N LEU A 135 -7.14 -8.56 1.57
CA LEU A 135 -6.59 -8.00 2.80
C LEU A 135 -5.98 -6.63 2.56
N TYR A 136 -5.10 -6.49 1.56
CA TYR A 136 -4.48 -5.20 1.23
C TYR A 136 -5.50 -4.18 0.77
N ASN A 137 -6.45 -4.56 -0.09
CA ASN A 137 -7.50 -3.65 -0.55
C ASN A 137 -8.38 -3.16 0.62
N SER A 138 -8.68 -4.04 1.58
CA SER A 138 -9.43 -3.67 2.78
C SER A 138 -8.62 -2.74 3.68
N PHE A 139 -7.34 -3.04 3.87
CA PHE A 139 -6.43 -2.17 4.62
C PHE A 139 -6.33 -0.78 4.01
N TYR A 140 -6.16 -0.66 2.68
CA TYR A 140 -6.09 0.64 2.02
C TYR A 140 -7.38 1.43 2.15
N LYS A 141 -8.54 0.77 2.05
CA LYS A 141 -9.84 1.44 2.27
C LYS A 141 -9.97 1.98 3.70
N ILE A 142 -9.55 1.21 4.71
CA ILE A 142 -9.53 1.65 6.11
C ILE A 142 -8.58 2.84 6.26
N ARG A 143 -7.36 2.73 5.75
CA ARG A 143 -6.36 3.78 5.79
C ARG A 143 -6.83 5.07 5.12
N ASP A 144 -7.41 4.97 3.92
CA ASP A 144 -7.90 6.13 3.17
C ASP A 144 -9.08 6.80 3.91
N ALA A 145 -9.95 6.03 4.57
CA ALA A 145 -10.99 6.59 5.44
C ALA A 145 -10.39 7.36 6.62
N VAL A 146 -9.32 6.85 7.23
CA VAL A 146 -8.60 7.55 8.30
C VAL A 146 -7.93 8.82 7.78
N TYR A 147 -7.36 8.83 6.57
CA TYR A 147 -6.80 10.04 5.95
C TYR A 147 -7.87 11.12 5.78
N GLU A 148 -9.05 10.72 5.33
CA GLU A 148 -10.21 11.63 5.22
C GLU A 148 -10.60 12.21 6.59
N GLU A 149 -10.66 11.38 7.63
CA GLU A 149 -10.99 11.79 8.99
C GLU A 149 -9.95 12.76 9.56
N ILE A 150 -8.64 12.49 9.34
CA ILE A 150 -7.55 13.39 9.73
C ILE A 150 -7.76 14.78 9.11
N LEU A 151 -7.98 14.84 7.79
CA LEU A 151 -8.15 16.13 7.10
C LEU A 151 -9.41 16.87 7.54
N ASN A 152 -10.54 16.18 7.72
CA ASN A 152 -11.75 16.76 8.22
C ASN A 152 -11.59 17.29 9.66
N THR A 153 -10.87 16.55 10.50
CA THR A 153 -10.55 16.98 11.87
C THR A 153 -9.69 18.26 11.86
N ILE A 154 -8.68 18.34 11.01
CA ILE A 154 -7.83 19.53 10.86
C ILE A 154 -8.65 20.72 10.38
N LEU A 155 -9.54 20.52 9.40
CA LEU A 155 -10.42 21.58 8.90
C LEU A 155 -11.38 22.11 9.96
N GLY A 156 -11.74 21.33 10.96
CA GLY A 156 -12.52 21.75 12.13
C GLY A 156 -11.73 22.54 13.18
N LYS A 157 -10.40 22.58 13.11
CA LYS A 157 -9.55 23.31 14.08
C LYS A 157 -9.26 24.74 13.61
N SER A 158 -8.74 25.57 14.52
CA SER A 158 -8.31 26.93 14.16
C SER A 158 -7.07 26.93 13.27
N PRO A 159 -6.81 27.98 12.47
CA PRO A 159 -5.57 28.10 11.71
C PRO A 159 -4.32 27.98 12.59
N SER A 160 -4.31 28.63 13.74
CA SER A 160 -3.18 28.54 14.68
C SER A 160 -2.95 27.14 15.25
N ALA A 161 -4.02 26.34 15.43
CA ALA A 161 -3.88 24.93 15.80
C ALA A 161 -3.23 24.11 14.68
N PHE A 162 -3.55 24.43 13.42
CA PHE A 162 -2.93 23.80 12.28
C PHE A 162 -1.43 24.13 12.15
N GLU A 163 -1.05 25.39 12.32
CA GLU A 163 0.36 25.83 12.36
C GLU A 163 1.16 25.04 13.41
N LYS A 164 0.61 24.90 14.63
CA LYS A 164 1.23 24.09 15.69
C LYS A 164 1.32 22.61 15.32
N LEU A 165 0.26 22.03 14.72
CA LEU A 165 0.24 20.64 14.27
C LEU A 165 1.35 20.37 13.26
N VAL A 166 1.57 21.28 12.31
CA VAL A 166 2.62 21.17 11.29
C VAL A 166 4.01 21.15 11.92
N VAL A 167 4.27 22.02 12.88
CA VAL A 167 5.56 22.03 13.61
C VAL A 167 5.74 20.71 14.36
N LEU A 168 4.72 20.22 15.07
CA LEU A 168 4.76 18.94 15.79
C LEU A 168 4.99 17.76 14.83
N LEU A 169 4.39 17.78 13.65
CA LEU A 169 4.59 16.75 12.64
C LEU A 169 6.06 16.70 12.19
N LEU A 170 6.62 17.84 11.83
CA LEU A 170 8.01 17.92 11.40
C LEU A 170 8.98 17.49 12.52
N GLN A 171 8.70 17.83 13.78
CA GLN A 171 9.45 17.34 14.93
C GLN A 171 9.35 15.81 15.05
N LYS A 172 8.16 15.25 14.87
CA LYS A 172 7.93 13.80 14.89
C LYS A 172 8.65 13.08 13.74
N MET A 173 8.85 13.77 12.62
CA MET A 173 9.64 13.30 11.47
C MET A 173 11.17 13.38 11.71
N GLY A 174 11.60 13.96 12.85
CA GLY A 174 13.01 14.04 13.23
C GLY A 174 13.67 15.39 12.96
N TYR A 175 12.95 16.37 12.42
CA TYR A 175 13.47 17.72 12.28
C TYR A 175 13.53 18.41 13.65
N GLY A 176 14.53 19.26 13.85
CA GLY A 176 14.67 20.03 15.07
C GLY A 176 15.31 19.29 16.23
N GLY A 177 15.56 18.00 16.14
CA GLY A 177 16.15 17.17 17.19
C GLY A 177 15.30 17.07 18.45
N GLU A 178 15.86 16.53 19.54
CA GLU A 178 15.17 16.33 20.82
C GLU A 178 15.04 17.60 21.70
N ILE A 179 15.45 18.76 21.20
CA ILE A 179 15.46 20.00 22.00
C ILE A 179 14.05 20.58 22.07
N LYS A 180 13.57 20.88 23.29
CA LYS A 180 12.22 21.41 23.57
C LYS A 180 11.82 22.66 22.78
N ASP A 181 12.76 23.47 22.33
CA ASP A 181 12.54 24.72 21.61
C ASP A 181 13.03 24.67 20.16
N SER A 182 13.03 23.49 19.55
CA SER A 182 13.55 23.28 18.20
C SER A 182 12.63 23.78 17.06
N GLY A 183 11.35 23.97 17.36
CA GLY A 183 10.36 24.52 16.42
C GLY A 183 9.59 25.67 17.06
N LEU A 184 9.50 26.78 16.36
CA LEU A 184 8.78 27.97 16.77
C LEU A 184 7.64 28.27 15.80
N VAL A 185 6.43 28.49 16.36
CA VAL A 185 5.35 29.16 15.61
C VAL A 185 5.60 30.65 15.74
N THR A 186 5.76 31.35 14.61
CA THR A 186 5.99 32.79 14.64
C THR A 186 4.75 33.52 15.16
N LYS A 187 4.93 34.57 15.96
CA LYS A 187 3.82 35.45 16.30
C LYS A 187 3.35 36.14 15.03
N LYS A 188 2.04 36.36 14.88
CA LYS A 188 1.39 37.09 13.77
C LYS A 188 1.97 38.51 13.61
N THR A 189 3.18 38.60 13.10
CA THR A 189 3.81 39.85 12.67
C THR A 189 4.12 39.71 11.20
N ASN A 190 4.08 40.79 10.50
CA ASN A 190 4.22 41.06 9.05
C ASN A 190 5.39 40.30 8.32
N ASP A 191 5.60 39.03 8.62
CA ASP A 191 6.76 38.21 8.22
C ASP A 191 6.60 37.59 6.83
N GLY A 192 5.77 38.20 5.98
CA GLY A 192 5.62 37.78 4.58
C GLY A 192 4.95 36.42 4.40
N GLY A 193 4.37 35.80 5.47
CA GLY A 193 3.65 34.53 5.41
C GLY A 193 4.45 33.32 5.92
N ILE A 194 5.51 33.51 6.71
CA ILE A 194 6.18 32.42 7.42
C ILE A 194 5.46 32.20 8.74
N ASP A 195 4.87 31.00 8.91
CA ASP A 195 4.06 30.64 10.06
C ASP A 195 4.87 29.91 11.14
N GLY A 196 6.06 29.39 10.78
CA GLY A 196 6.94 28.70 11.71
C GLY A 196 8.36 28.53 11.17
N ILE A 197 9.26 28.24 12.09
CA ILE A 197 10.67 27.95 11.78
C ILE A 197 11.06 26.70 12.58
N ILE A 198 11.70 25.74 11.92
CA ILE A 198 12.24 24.55 12.57
C ILE A 198 13.71 24.38 12.20
N LYS A 199 14.52 23.89 13.14
CA LYS A 199 15.92 23.52 12.86
C LYS A 199 15.94 22.29 11.93
N GLU A 200 16.86 22.26 11.01
CA GLU A 200 17.01 21.15 10.06
C GLU A 200 17.52 19.89 10.76
N ASP A 201 18.42 20.07 11.70
CA ASP A 201 19.08 18.99 12.43
C ASP A 201 19.21 19.31 13.92
N ILE A 202 19.69 18.34 14.71
CA ILE A 202 19.87 18.45 16.15
C ILE A 202 20.87 19.55 16.55
N LEU A 203 21.86 19.83 15.71
CA LEU A 203 22.88 20.85 15.97
C LEU A 203 22.40 22.24 15.56
N GLY A 204 21.38 22.33 14.68
CA GLY A 204 20.81 23.59 14.23
C GLY A 204 21.64 24.31 13.18
N PHE A 205 22.41 23.60 12.36
CA PHE A 205 23.19 24.18 11.27
C PHE A 205 22.30 24.83 10.20
N GLY A 206 21.11 24.26 9.97
CA GLY A 206 20.15 24.79 9.03
C GLY A 206 18.82 25.17 9.69
N ARG A 207 18.05 26.00 8.98
CA ARG A 207 16.69 26.36 9.36
C ARG A 207 15.77 26.13 8.20
N ILE A 208 14.59 25.60 8.47
CA ILE A 208 13.51 25.40 7.50
C ILE A 208 12.37 26.32 7.90
N ASN A 209 11.97 27.19 6.98
CA ASN A 209 10.81 28.06 7.17
C ASN A 209 9.55 27.33 6.72
N ILE A 210 8.47 27.49 7.46
CA ILE A 210 7.22 26.76 7.29
C ILE A 210 6.14 27.76 6.93
N GLN A 211 5.38 27.46 5.87
CA GLN A 211 4.08 28.08 5.62
C GLN A 211 2.99 27.01 5.65
N ALA A 212 1.95 27.23 6.45
CA ALA A 212 0.84 26.30 6.68
C ALA A 212 -0.48 26.94 6.26
N LYS A 213 -1.07 26.47 5.17
CA LYS A 213 -2.34 26.99 4.64
C LYS A 213 -3.48 25.98 4.84
N ARG A 214 -4.33 26.23 5.83
CA ARG A 214 -5.53 25.44 6.09
C ARG A 214 -6.69 25.93 5.20
N PHE A 215 -6.78 25.34 4.02
CA PHE A 215 -7.85 25.63 3.06
C PHE A 215 -8.78 24.43 2.89
N LYS A 216 -10.04 24.73 2.52
CA LYS A 216 -10.97 23.68 2.08
C LYS A 216 -10.41 22.98 0.86
N ARG A 217 -10.80 21.72 0.66
CA ARG A 217 -10.25 20.86 -0.40
C ARG A 217 -10.43 21.42 -1.81
N GLU A 218 -11.51 22.17 -2.04
CA GLU A 218 -11.86 22.73 -3.34
C GLU A 218 -10.95 23.91 -3.73
N ILE A 219 -10.18 24.45 -2.78
CA ILE A 219 -9.33 25.62 -3.01
C ILE A 219 -7.94 25.15 -3.46
N VAL A 220 -7.60 25.40 -4.73
CA VAL A 220 -6.30 25.06 -5.31
C VAL A 220 -5.24 26.10 -4.95
N ILE A 221 -4.08 25.65 -4.48
CA ILE A 221 -2.93 26.53 -4.27
C ILE A 221 -2.25 26.78 -5.61
N GLY A 222 -2.33 28.02 -6.08
CA GLY A 222 -1.73 28.46 -7.34
C GLY A 222 -0.25 28.83 -7.21
N ARG A 223 0.38 29.03 -8.39
CA ARG A 223 1.78 29.47 -8.48
C ARG A 223 2.05 30.76 -7.70
N GLU A 224 1.11 31.70 -7.70
CA GLU A 224 1.29 32.99 -7.02
C GLU A 224 1.54 32.87 -5.52
N GLU A 225 0.83 31.95 -4.85
CA GLU A 225 1.02 31.69 -3.41
C GLU A 225 2.43 31.15 -3.13
N ILE A 226 2.93 30.26 -4.00
CA ILE A 226 4.29 29.73 -3.86
C ILE A 226 5.34 30.80 -4.16
N GLN A 227 5.11 31.69 -5.14
CA GLN A 227 6.00 32.81 -5.42
C GLN A 227 6.09 33.79 -4.25
N LYS A 228 4.96 34.08 -3.58
CA LYS A 228 4.95 34.89 -2.35
C LYS A 228 5.78 34.23 -1.25
N PHE A 229 5.64 32.91 -1.07
CA PHE A 229 6.42 32.17 -0.08
C PHE A 229 7.92 32.18 -0.38
N VAL A 230 8.31 31.96 -1.64
CA VAL A 230 9.71 32.05 -2.06
C VAL A 230 10.27 33.47 -1.80
N GLY A 231 9.48 34.51 -2.08
CA GLY A 231 9.83 35.89 -1.74
C GLY A 231 10.04 36.10 -0.23
N ALA A 232 9.17 35.52 0.59
CA ALA A 232 9.30 35.56 2.06
C ALA A 232 10.57 34.85 2.56
N LEU A 233 10.97 33.73 1.95
CA LEU A 233 12.23 33.05 2.25
C LEU A 233 13.44 33.96 2.01
N MET A 234 13.42 34.71 0.90
CA MET A 234 14.50 35.68 0.59
C MET A 234 14.60 36.79 1.65
N VAL A 235 13.45 37.34 2.07
CA VAL A 235 13.39 38.35 3.15
C VAL A 235 13.92 37.80 4.47
N ALA A 236 13.57 36.54 4.77
CA ALA A 236 14.03 35.82 5.97
C ALA A 236 15.51 35.35 5.86
N GLN A 237 16.20 35.68 4.77
CA GLN A 237 17.58 35.24 4.49
C GLN A 237 17.71 33.69 4.63
N SER A 238 16.72 32.96 4.15
CA SER A 238 16.67 31.50 4.18
C SER A 238 16.50 30.94 2.77
N ASN A 239 17.09 29.78 2.54
CA ASN A 239 17.00 29.08 1.27
C ASN A 239 16.22 27.76 1.35
N LYS A 240 15.65 27.42 2.51
CA LYS A 240 14.88 26.20 2.71
C LYS A 240 13.49 26.50 3.25
N GLY A 241 12.48 25.98 2.58
CA GLY A 241 11.10 26.15 2.98
C GLY A 241 10.23 24.92 2.76
N VAL A 242 9.22 24.76 3.62
CA VAL A 242 8.16 23.76 3.47
C VAL A 242 6.83 24.48 3.41
N PHE A 243 6.09 24.29 2.32
CA PHE A 243 4.73 24.78 2.18
C PHE A 243 3.75 23.63 2.36
N ILE A 244 2.91 23.68 3.39
CA ILE A 244 1.98 22.63 3.77
C ILE A 244 0.56 23.15 3.64
N THR A 245 -0.33 22.34 3.05
CA THR A 245 -1.74 22.68 2.94
C THR A 245 -2.63 21.48 3.20
N THR A 246 -3.88 21.73 3.60
CA THR A 246 -4.95 20.73 3.65
C THR A 246 -5.65 20.52 2.32
N SER A 247 -5.26 21.29 1.30
CA SER A 247 -5.80 21.26 -0.06
C SER A 247 -4.76 20.63 -1.02
N TYR A 248 -4.73 21.05 -2.28
CA TYR A 248 -3.81 20.56 -3.29
C TYR A 248 -3.17 21.69 -4.09
N PHE A 249 -2.05 21.40 -4.75
CA PHE A 249 -1.31 22.35 -5.57
C PHE A 249 -1.71 22.26 -7.03
N SER A 250 -1.78 23.39 -7.71
CA SER A 250 -1.93 23.42 -9.16
C SER A 250 -0.67 22.88 -9.85
N LYS A 251 -0.83 22.39 -11.07
CA LYS A 251 0.30 21.97 -11.90
C LYS A 251 1.36 23.09 -12.04
N GLY A 252 0.91 24.32 -12.27
CA GLY A 252 1.82 25.47 -12.38
C GLY A 252 2.57 25.81 -11.08
N ALA A 253 2.00 25.50 -9.89
CA ALA A 253 2.69 25.64 -8.62
C ALA A 253 3.81 24.57 -8.48
N ILE A 254 3.52 23.34 -8.84
CA ILE A 254 4.48 22.22 -8.80
C ILE A 254 5.63 22.47 -9.79
N GLU A 255 5.32 22.80 -11.05
CA GLU A 255 6.31 23.11 -12.07
C GLU A 255 7.20 24.30 -11.68
N TYR A 256 6.62 25.31 -11.04
CA TYR A 256 7.41 26.45 -10.56
C TYR A 256 8.46 26.03 -9.52
N VAL A 257 8.10 25.18 -8.56
CA VAL A 257 9.03 24.67 -7.54
C VAL A 257 10.10 23.79 -8.15
N GLN A 258 9.75 22.93 -9.11
CA GLN A 258 10.71 22.06 -9.80
C GLN A 258 11.74 22.84 -10.62
N ASN A 259 11.36 24.04 -11.09
CA ASN A 259 12.21 24.92 -11.90
C ASN A 259 12.79 26.11 -11.10
N LEU A 260 12.83 26.04 -9.77
CA LEU A 260 13.51 27.06 -8.97
C LEU A 260 15.02 27.01 -9.22
N TYR A 261 15.57 28.14 -9.61
CA TYR A 261 17.01 28.32 -9.83
C TYR A 261 17.72 28.76 -8.55
N GLY A 262 19.01 28.42 -8.44
CA GLY A 262 19.85 28.80 -7.31
C GLY A 262 19.78 27.82 -6.14
N ASN A 263 20.05 28.33 -4.93
CA ASN A 263 20.17 27.52 -3.73
C ASN A 263 18.85 27.38 -2.94
N THR A 264 17.72 27.88 -3.50
CA THR A 264 16.43 27.83 -2.80
C THR A 264 15.75 26.50 -3.04
N THR A 265 15.42 25.79 -1.96
CA THR A 265 14.70 24.53 -1.98
C THR A 265 13.35 24.70 -1.29
N VAL A 266 12.27 24.37 -1.98
CA VAL A 266 10.91 24.36 -1.41
C VAL A 266 10.31 22.98 -1.55
N VAL A 267 9.77 22.44 -0.45
CA VAL A 267 9.02 21.20 -0.41
C VAL A 267 7.55 21.53 -0.32
N LEU A 268 6.74 20.92 -1.19
CA LEU A 268 5.29 21.04 -1.18
C LEU A 268 4.66 19.79 -0.57
N ILE A 269 3.84 19.98 0.46
CA ILE A 269 3.07 18.93 1.14
C ILE A 269 1.59 19.26 1.01
N ASP A 270 0.88 18.55 0.15
CA ASP A 270 -0.55 18.67 -0.02
C ASP A 270 -1.33 17.91 1.08
N GLY A 271 -2.67 18.01 1.05
CA GLY A 271 -3.53 17.37 2.06
C GLY A 271 -3.36 15.85 2.10
N THR A 272 -3.17 15.20 0.96
CA THR A 272 -2.99 13.75 0.90
C THR A 272 -1.69 13.32 1.57
N LYS A 273 -0.57 13.96 1.22
CA LYS A 273 0.72 13.71 1.86
C LYS A 273 0.74 14.10 3.33
N LEU A 274 0.04 15.17 3.69
CA LEU A 274 -0.10 15.58 5.09
C LEU A 274 -0.78 14.50 5.92
N ALA A 275 -1.91 13.96 5.46
CA ALA A 275 -2.61 12.87 6.13
C ALA A 275 -1.77 11.60 6.21
N GLU A 276 -1.07 11.26 5.13
CA GLU A 276 -0.13 10.14 5.07
C GLU A 276 0.99 10.26 6.11
N TYR A 277 1.61 11.43 6.22
CA TYR A 277 2.67 11.66 7.21
C TYR A 277 2.14 11.62 8.64
N ILE A 278 0.99 12.23 8.92
CA ILE A 278 0.35 12.17 10.24
C ILE A 278 0.10 10.71 10.63
N TYR A 279 -0.44 9.91 9.72
CA TYR A 279 -0.71 8.49 9.94
C TYR A 279 0.57 7.69 10.16
N ASN A 280 1.55 7.81 9.26
CA ASN A 280 2.77 7.01 9.29
C ASN A 280 3.68 7.35 10.48
N TYR A 281 3.77 8.62 10.85
CA TYR A 281 4.53 9.05 12.03
C TYR A 281 3.73 8.98 13.33
N GLY A 282 2.47 8.55 13.28
CA GLY A 282 1.64 8.31 14.46
C GLY A 282 1.32 9.58 15.27
N LEU A 283 1.25 10.77 14.63
CA LEU A 283 0.91 11.99 15.31
C LEU A 283 -0.57 12.04 15.67
N GLY A 284 -0.91 11.95 16.96
CA GLY A 284 -2.31 11.87 17.40
C GLY A 284 -3.02 10.57 17.03
N MET A 285 -2.26 9.51 16.69
CA MET A 285 -2.79 8.20 16.30
C MET A 285 -2.49 7.15 17.38
N GLN A 286 -3.36 6.15 17.46
CA GLN A 286 -3.17 4.95 18.27
C GLN A 286 -3.28 3.71 17.39
N ILE A 287 -2.50 2.67 17.69
CA ILE A 287 -2.63 1.40 16.99
C ILE A 287 -3.89 0.71 17.52
N GLU A 288 -4.89 0.52 16.64
CA GLU A 288 -6.11 -0.18 16.99
C GLU A 288 -5.91 -1.71 16.95
N GLN A 289 -5.23 -2.20 15.90
CA GLN A 289 -5.04 -3.64 15.71
C GLN A 289 -3.71 -3.93 15.00
N LEU A 290 -3.05 -5.01 15.43
CA LEU A 290 -1.93 -5.63 14.73
C LEU A 290 -2.37 -7.00 14.19
N ILE A 291 -2.17 -7.24 12.90
CA ILE A 291 -2.47 -8.52 12.25
C ILE A 291 -1.17 -9.22 11.90
N GLU A 292 -0.92 -10.38 12.53
CA GLU A 292 0.25 -11.21 12.25
C GLU A 292 -0.12 -12.31 11.24
N ILE A 293 0.52 -12.31 10.07
CA ILE A 293 0.36 -13.35 9.05
C ILE A 293 1.61 -14.22 9.04
N LYS A 294 1.43 -15.51 9.38
CA LYS A 294 2.52 -16.49 9.42
C LYS A 294 2.60 -17.26 8.12
N LYS A 295 3.81 -17.52 7.68
CA LYS A 295 4.15 -18.42 6.59
C LYS A 295 4.91 -19.61 7.14
N MET A 296 4.71 -20.79 6.55
CA MET A 296 5.50 -21.97 6.91
C MET A 296 6.99 -21.74 6.58
N ASP A 297 7.84 -22.04 7.54
CA ASP A 297 9.27 -22.06 7.35
C ASP A 297 9.65 -23.34 6.60
N SER A 298 10.08 -23.17 5.34
CA SER A 298 10.41 -24.30 4.47
C SER A 298 11.61 -25.09 4.98
N ASP A 299 12.63 -24.39 5.43
CA ASP A 299 13.90 -25.01 5.85
C ASP A 299 13.71 -25.84 7.12
N PHE A 300 12.87 -25.33 8.05
CA PHE A 300 12.49 -26.08 9.24
C PHE A 300 11.81 -27.42 8.88
N TRP A 301 10.79 -27.37 8.02
CA TRP A 301 10.04 -28.56 7.67
C TRP A 301 10.82 -29.54 6.79
N ASP A 302 11.73 -29.03 5.93
CA ASP A 302 12.57 -29.87 5.09
C ASP A 302 13.72 -30.52 5.89
N SER A 303 14.07 -29.97 7.07
CA SER A 303 15.04 -30.58 8.00
C SER A 303 14.48 -31.69 8.86
N MET A 304 13.15 -31.83 8.94
CA MET A 304 12.53 -32.95 9.67
C MET A 304 12.62 -34.21 8.83
N SER A 305 13.45 -35.16 9.25
CA SER A 305 13.52 -36.49 8.65
C SER A 305 12.29 -37.28 9.06
N ASP A 306 11.68 -38.00 8.11
CA ASP A 306 10.73 -39.06 8.38
C ASP A 306 11.56 -40.25 8.93
N GLU A 307 11.70 -40.38 10.27
CA GLU A 307 12.23 -41.57 10.91
C GLU A 307 11.19 -42.67 10.95
#